data_ef4cead587e8251d86364501a1bf6462
#
_entry.id   ef4cead587e8251d86364501a1bf6462
#
_cell.length_a   1.000
_cell.length_b   1.000
_cell.length_c   1.000
_cell.angle_alpha   90.00
_cell.angle_beta   90.00
_cell.angle_gamma   90.00
#
_symmetry.space_group_name_H-M   'P 1'
#
loop_
_entity.id
_entity.type
_entity.pdbx_description
1 polymer ?
#
loop_
_entity_poly.entity_id
_entity_poly.type
_entity_poly.pdbx_seq_one_letter_code
_entity_poly.pdbx_strand_id
1 'polypeptide(L)'
;VRTFEVTFPNLNTKFYAKYITALIVAPDKIGPHTGAMLFSHGWGCNRFQHQDKMEDAADQYNLVCISTEYRQSGYDFDPTRGEGSYAPYDASFYQVVDCLASLRYILQMYQLDGSRIYHYGGSQGGHICLLSSIYAPNTFAGIYASCPVTHLDEDKIGWAGREFASHELAIRDVAFHAERISCPIFLEHGTGDTTVNYESHTKALVSKLRAAGKQVLVRYYDGGEHNLEPATTKLEAFRALAPKLMECGKDNKDHDFALESKVLIPCGEKTLFVDWSREQTDIQLLRWV
;
A
#
# COMPACT_ATOMS: atom_id res chain seq x y z
N VAL A 1 14.89 -16.32 10.04
CA VAL A 1 13.72 -16.04 9.17
C VAL A 1 13.70 -16.99 7.98
N ARG A 2 12.52 -17.23 7.40
CA ARG A 2 12.30 -18.06 6.23
C ARG A 2 11.75 -17.19 5.10
N THR A 3 12.30 -17.37 3.89
CA THR A 3 11.89 -16.62 2.69
C THR A 3 11.39 -17.61 1.65
N PHE A 4 10.21 -17.37 1.09
CA PHE A 4 9.60 -18.19 0.05
C PHE A 4 8.57 -17.40 -0.75
N GLU A 5 8.17 -17.92 -1.90
CA GLU A 5 7.17 -17.32 -2.77
C GLU A 5 5.86 -18.11 -2.74
N VAL A 6 4.77 -17.40 -2.96
CA VAL A 6 3.43 -17.97 -3.13
C VAL A 6 2.79 -17.39 -4.37
N THR A 7 1.93 -18.17 -5.00
CA THR A 7 1.12 -17.72 -6.14
C THR A 7 -0.32 -18.15 -5.91
N PHE A 8 -1.25 -17.21 -6.10
CA PHE A 8 -2.67 -17.45 -5.92
C PHE A 8 -3.50 -16.66 -6.94
N PRO A 9 -4.72 -17.12 -7.26
CA PRO A 9 -5.61 -16.40 -8.16
C PRO A 9 -6.12 -15.13 -7.51
N ASN A 10 -6.30 -14.07 -8.30
CA ASN A 10 -6.83 -12.81 -7.85
C ASN A 10 -7.91 -12.26 -8.78
N LEU A 11 -8.43 -11.08 -8.46
CA LEU A 11 -9.50 -10.42 -9.18
C LEU A 11 -9.17 -10.28 -10.67
N ASN A 12 -10.01 -10.91 -11.49
CA ASN A 12 -9.95 -10.77 -12.94
C ASN A 12 -10.80 -9.59 -13.39
N THR A 13 -10.23 -8.72 -14.18
CA THR A 13 -10.95 -7.62 -14.82
C THR A 13 -11.15 -7.88 -16.30
N LYS A 14 -12.01 -7.11 -16.95
CA LYS A 14 -12.24 -7.20 -18.39
C LYS A 14 -10.94 -7.10 -19.22
N PHE A 15 -9.96 -6.35 -18.74
CA PHE A 15 -8.75 -6.03 -19.50
C PHE A 15 -7.52 -6.77 -18.99
N TYR A 16 -7.58 -7.35 -17.79
CA TYR A 16 -6.40 -7.92 -17.17
C TYR A 16 -6.77 -9.02 -16.18
N ALA A 17 -6.23 -10.21 -16.42
CA ALA A 17 -6.36 -11.35 -15.54
C ALA A 17 -4.97 -11.78 -15.08
N LYS A 18 -4.74 -11.87 -13.79
CA LYS A 18 -3.44 -12.22 -13.23
C LYS A 18 -3.54 -13.15 -12.04
N TYR A 19 -2.64 -14.14 -11.99
CA TYR A 19 -2.24 -14.75 -10.73
C TYR A 19 -1.26 -13.83 -10.02
N ILE A 20 -1.50 -13.59 -8.75
CA ILE A 20 -0.58 -12.81 -7.91
C ILE A 20 0.54 -13.73 -7.45
N THR A 21 1.78 -13.29 -7.67
CA THR A 21 2.96 -13.86 -7.03
C THR A 21 3.40 -12.90 -5.93
N ALA A 22 3.68 -13.42 -4.75
CA ALA A 22 4.14 -12.63 -3.61
C ALA A 22 5.34 -13.29 -2.94
N LEU A 23 6.26 -12.45 -2.44
CA LEU A 23 7.37 -12.85 -1.59
C LEU A 23 6.88 -12.83 -0.13
N ILE A 24 7.12 -13.89 0.61
CA ILE A 24 6.89 -13.96 2.05
C ILE A 24 8.24 -14.06 2.76
N VAL A 25 8.42 -13.23 3.78
CA VAL A 25 9.50 -13.34 4.77
C VAL A 25 8.84 -13.50 6.14
N ALA A 26 9.12 -14.61 6.79
CA ALA A 26 8.45 -14.98 8.04
C ALA A 26 9.46 -15.36 9.12
N PRO A 27 9.18 -15.10 10.41
CA PRO A 27 10.00 -15.62 11.50
C PRO A 27 9.98 -17.15 11.51
N ASP A 28 11.00 -17.76 12.12
CA ASP A 28 11.13 -19.22 12.18
C ASP A 28 9.95 -19.87 12.91
N LYS A 29 9.38 -19.16 13.88
CA LYS A 29 8.21 -19.60 14.64
C LYS A 29 7.09 -18.59 14.48
N ILE A 30 5.96 -19.03 13.92
CA ILE A 30 4.74 -18.26 13.78
C ILE A 30 3.76 -18.72 14.88
N GLY A 31 3.13 -17.77 15.54
CA GLY A 31 2.17 -18.05 16.61
C GLY A 31 1.17 -16.91 16.85
N PRO A 32 0.31 -17.01 17.84
CA PRO A 32 -0.81 -16.08 18.05
C PRO A 32 -0.40 -14.65 18.44
N HIS A 33 0.89 -14.40 18.68
CA HIS A 33 1.48 -13.07 18.91
C HIS A 33 2.30 -12.57 17.72
N THR A 34 2.36 -13.33 16.64
CA THR A 34 3.01 -12.91 15.40
C THR A 34 2.06 -12.00 14.63
N GLY A 35 2.50 -10.78 14.31
CA GLY A 35 1.73 -9.84 13.51
C GLY A 35 1.92 -10.06 12.02
N ALA A 36 1.39 -9.14 11.22
CA ALA A 36 1.53 -9.12 9.76
C ALA A 36 2.02 -7.77 9.26
N MET A 37 2.80 -7.76 8.18
CA MET A 37 3.14 -6.51 7.48
C MET A 37 3.10 -6.70 5.97
N LEU A 38 2.27 -5.90 5.32
CA LEU A 38 2.19 -5.81 3.87
C LEU A 38 3.25 -4.84 3.35
N PHE A 39 3.89 -5.17 2.24
CA PHE A 39 4.85 -4.32 1.55
C PHE A 39 4.42 -4.10 0.12
N SER A 40 4.41 -2.84 -0.32
CA SER A 40 4.09 -2.45 -1.69
C SER A 40 5.26 -1.70 -2.33
N HIS A 41 5.74 -2.23 -3.44
CA HIS A 41 6.87 -1.68 -4.19
C HIS A 41 6.48 -0.46 -5.06
N GLY A 42 7.46 0.26 -5.61
CA GLY A 42 7.27 1.40 -6.48
C GLY A 42 6.91 1.03 -7.93
N TRP A 43 6.63 2.05 -8.74
CA TRP A 43 6.34 1.91 -10.17
C TRP A 43 7.44 1.14 -10.89
N GLY A 44 7.07 0.15 -11.70
CA GLY A 44 8.01 -0.65 -12.48
C GLY A 44 8.91 -1.60 -11.69
N CYS A 45 8.79 -1.63 -10.37
CA CYS A 45 9.54 -2.54 -9.51
C CYS A 45 8.84 -3.90 -9.38
N ASN A 46 9.29 -4.70 -8.42
CA ASN A 46 8.80 -6.05 -8.17
C ASN A 46 8.77 -6.38 -6.68
N ARG A 47 8.29 -7.56 -6.34
CA ARG A 47 8.13 -8.07 -4.97
C ARG A 47 9.41 -8.11 -4.12
N PHE A 48 10.60 -7.99 -4.71
CA PHE A 48 11.88 -8.03 -3.99
C PHE A 48 12.39 -6.65 -3.54
N GLN A 49 11.77 -5.55 -3.99
CA GLN A 49 12.27 -4.19 -3.73
C GLN A 49 12.50 -3.88 -2.25
N HIS A 50 11.69 -4.47 -1.37
CA HIS A 50 11.74 -4.19 0.08
C HIS A 50 12.16 -5.41 0.91
N GLN A 51 12.83 -6.40 0.29
CA GLN A 51 13.19 -7.64 0.98
C GLN A 51 14.05 -7.38 2.23
N ASP A 52 14.99 -6.45 2.16
CA ASP A 52 15.83 -6.02 3.28
C ASP A 52 15.01 -5.55 4.51
N LYS A 53 13.97 -4.76 4.26
CA LYS A 53 13.04 -4.26 5.31
C LYS A 53 12.12 -5.37 5.81
N MET A 54 11.72 -6.29 4.93
CA MET A 54 10.92 -7.44 5.31
C MET A 54 11.70 -8.39 6.24
N GLU A 55 13.00 -8.60 5.96
CA GLU A 55 13.89 -9.40 6.81
C GLU A 55 14.04 -8.74 8.18
N ASP A 56 14.31 -7.44 8.25
CA ASP A 56 14.35 -6.67 9.50
C ASP A 56 13.03 -6.76 10.27
N ALA A 57 11.91 -6.60 9.58
CA ALA A 57 10.59 -6.61 10.22
C ALA A 57 10.21 -8.00 10.76
N ALA A 58 10.52 -9.05 10.03
CA ALA A 58 10.26 -10.42 10.45
C ALA A 58 11.13 -10.84 11.64
N ASP A 59 12.41 -10.47 11.61
CA ASP A 59 13.38 -10.85 12.64
C ASP A 59 13.19 -10.05 13.94
N GLN A 60 13.12 -8.72 13.83
CA GLN A 60 13.14 -7.84 14.99
C GLN A 60 11.75 -7.65 15.64
N TYR A 61 10.68 -7.73 14.85
CA TYR A 61 9.33 -7.40 15.34
C TYR A 61 8.36 -8.58 15.31
N ASN A 62 8.81 -9.79 14.96
CA ASN A 62 7.99 -11.00 14.90
C ASN A 62 6.75 -10.77 13.99
N LEU A 63 6.99 -10.44 12.73
CA LEU A 63 5.96 -10.21 11.72
C LEU A 63 6.10 -11.20 10.56
N VAL A 64 4.99 -11.72 10.07
CA VAL A 64 4.92 -12.31 8.73
C VAL A 64 4.79 -11.17 7.74
N CYS A 65 5.82 -11.00 6.91
CA CYS A 65 5.88 -9.95 5.89
C CYS A 65 5.50 -10.53 4.53
N ILE A 66 4.69 -9.81 3.76
CA ILE A 66 4.34 -10.19 2.39
C ILE A 66 4.51 -9.00 1.46
N SER A 67 5.22 -9.20 0.35
CA SER A 67 5.41 -8.22 -0.72
C SER A 67 4.79 -8.74 -2.00
N THR A 68 3.83 -7.97 -2.52
CA THR A 68 3.01 -8.35 -3.66
C THR A 68 3.65 -7.90 -4.97
N GLU A 69 3.76 -8.79 -5.96
CA GLU A 69 3.93 -8.39 -7.34
C GLU A 69 2.53 -8.15 -7.95
N TYR A 70 2.02 -6.95 -7.73
CA TYR A 70 0.70 -6.55 -8.21
C TYR A 70 0.67 -6.44 -9.74
N ARG A 71 -0.52 -6.38 -10.35
CA ARG A 71 -0.69 -6.27 -11.81
C ARG A 71 0.14 -5.15 -12.41
N GLN A 72 0.62 -5.38 -13.64
CA GLN A 72 1.43 -4.40 -14.40
C GLN A 72 2.73 -4.03 -13.67
N SER A 73 3.34 -4.98 -12.97
CA SER A 73 4.66 -4.83 -12.33
C SER A 73 5.48 -6.10 -12.49
N GLY A 74 6.74 -6.08 -12.11
CA GLY A 74 7.63 -7.22 -12.23
C GLY A 74 7.72 -7.72 -13.67
N TYR A 75 7.31 -8.95 -13.92
CA TYR A 75 7.31 -9.55 -15.27
C TYR A 75 6.30 -8.93 -16.23
N ASP A 76 5.28 -8.25 -15.73
CA ASP A 76 4.28 -7.57 -16.56
C ASP A 76 4.71 -6.16 -16.97
N PHE A 77 5.85 -5.68 -16.49
CA PHE A 77 6.36 -4.36 -16.79
C PHE A 77 7.20 -4.36 -18.07
N ASP A 78 6.93 -3.42 -18.99
CA ASP A 78 7.73 -3.22 -20.19
C ASP A 78 8.88 -2.23 -19.93
N PRO A 79 10.13 -2.71 -19.77
CA PRO A 79 11.24 -1.84 -19.44
C PRO A 79 11.64 -0.88 -20.60
N THR A 80 11.19 -1.16 -21.84
CA THR A 80 11.53 -0.32 -22.99
C THR A 80 10.67 0.92 -23.08
N ARG A 81 9.43 0.84 -22.65
CA ARG A 81 8.49 1.97 -22.61
C ARG A 81 8.34 2.60 -21.24
N GLY A 82 8.84 1.95 -20.18
CA GLY A 82 8.62 2.37 -18.82
C GLY A 82 7.16 2.21 -18.35
N GLU A 83 6.36 1.45 -19.12
CA GLU A 83 4.95 1.24 -18.88
C GLU A 83 4.71 -0.20 -18.44
N GLY A 84 3.61 -0.45 -17.75
CA GLY A 84 3.10 -1.80 -17.53
C GLY A 84 2.60 -2.42 -18.84
N SER A 85 2.06 -3.62 -18.82
CA SER A 85 1.59 -4.37 -19.99
C SER A 85 0.72 -3.51 -20.96
N TYR A 86 0.37 -4.08 -22.12
CA TYR A 86 -0.45 -3.45 -23.17
C TYR A 86 -1.88 -3.07 -22.77
N ALA A 87 -2.33 -3.39 -21.55
CA ALA A 87 -3.55 -2.84 -20.98
C ALA A 87 -3.28 -1.40 -20.46
N PRO A 88 -4.27 -0.51 -20.44
CA PRO A 88 -4.12 0.78 -19.81
C PRO A 88 -3.63 0.65 -18.37
N TYR A 89 -2.66 1.48 -17.96
CA TYR A 89 -2.07 1.36 -16.62
C TYR A 89 -3.11 1.63 -15.52
N ASP A 90 -3.12 0.79 -14.51
CA ASP A 90 -4.12 0.80 -13.44
C ASP A 90 -3.98 2.01 -12.49
N ALA A 91 -2.76 2.44 -12.25
CA ALA A 91 -2.44 3.56 -11.36
C ALA A 91 -3.11 3.44 -9.99
N SER A 92 -2.81 2.36 -9.29
CA SER A 92 -3.17 2.08 -7.89
C SER A 92 -4.65 1.77 -7.60
N PHE A 93 -5.50 1.49 -8.58
CA PHE A 93 -6.91 1.16 -8.33
C PHE A 93 -7.11 -0.33 -7.99
N TYR A 94 -6.90 -1.22 -8.98
CA TYR A 94 -6.94 -2.67 -8.75
C TYR A 94 -5.66 -3.18 -8.07
N GLN A 95 -4.54 -2.48 -8.23
CA GLN A 95 -3.27 -2.80 -7.58
C GLN A 95 -3.40 -2.77 -6.05
N VAL A 96 -4.24 -1.88 -5.50
CA VAL A 96 -4.60 -1.90 -4.06
C VAL A 96 -5.27 -3.20 -3.68
N VAL A 97 -6.21 -3.69 -4.50
CA VAL A 97 -6.90 -4.97 -4.25
C VAL A 97 -5.93 -6.15 -4.36
N ASP A 98 -5.00 -6.13 -5.31
CA ASP A 98 -3.96 -7.16 -5.44
C ASP A 98 -3.12 -7.24 -4.15
N CYS A 99 -2.70 -6.10 -3.62
CA CYS A 99 -1.94 -6.03 -2.37
C CYS A 99 -2.76 -6.50 -1.15
N LEU A 100 -4.01 -6.06 -1.03
CA LEU A 100 -4.91 -6.47 0.05
C LEU A 100 -5.28 -7.97 -0.04
N ALA A 101 -5.37 -8.54 -1.25
CA ALA A 101 -5.55 -9.97 -1.44
C ALA A 101 -4.35 -10.78 -0.91
N SER A 102 -3.13 -10.26 -1.09
CA SER A 102 -1.92 -10.88 -0.52
C SER A 102 -1.94 -10.87 1.01
N LEU A 103 -2.34 -9.75 1.61
CA LEU A 103 -2.50 -9.68 3.05
C LEU A 103 -3.58 -10.65 3.55
N ARG A 104 -4.75 -10.68 2.91
CA ARG A 104 -5.84 -11.63 3.21
C ARG A 104 -5.35 -13.07 3.15
N TYR A 105 -4.51 -13.40 2.15
CA TYR A 105 -3.95 -14.74 1.97
C TYR A 105 -3.13 -15.18 3.20
N ILE A 106 -2.20 -14.36 3.70
CA ILE A 106 -1.41 -14.74 4.88
C ILE A 106 -2.23 -14.76 6.17
N LEU A 107 -3.24 -13.90 6.30
CA LEU A 107 -4.16 -13.91 7.45
C LEU A 107 -5.05 -15.17 7.47
N GLN A 108 -5.32 -15.76 6.32
CA GLN A 108 -6.02 -17.05 6.21
C GLN A 108 -5.09 -18.25 6.42
N MET A 109 -3.81 -18.15 5.98
CA MET A 109 -2.83 -19.23 6.14
C MET A 109 -2.33 -19.40 7.57
N TYR A 110 -2.23 -18.33 8.33
CA TYR A 110 -1.61 -18.32 9.65
C TYR A 110 -2.54 -17.69 10.68
N GLN A 111 -2.50 -18.23 11.89
CA GLN A 111 -3.16 -17.61 13.04
C GLN A 111 -2.30 -16.43 13.54
N LEU A 112 -2.50 -15.25 12.95
CA LEU A 112 -1.75 -14.03 13.25
C LEU A 112 -2.51 -13.14 14.24
N ASP A 113 -1.75 -12.23 14.87
CA ASP A 113 -2.33 -11.21 15.75
C ASP A 113 -2.94 -10.06 14.92
N GLY A 114 -4.25 -10.08 14.77
CA GLY A 114 -5.00 -9.06 14.02
C GLY A 114 -4.90 -7.64 14.59
N SER A 115 -4.43 -7.46 15.83
CA SER A 115 -4.17 -6.15 16.42
C SER A 115 -2.84 -5.53 15.93
N ARG A 116 -1.99 -6.32 15.25
CA ARG A 116 -0.65 -5.96 14.80
C ARG A 116 -0.50 -6.17 13.29
N ILE A 117 -1.35 -5.51 12.50
CA ILE A 117 -1.29 -5.54 11.03
C ILE A 117 -0.81 -4.18 10.54
N TYR A 118 0.27 -4.17 9.77
CA TYR A 118 0.92 -2.94 9.27
C TYR A 118 1.05 -2.96 7.75
N HIS A 119 1.27 -1.79 7.15
CA HIS A 119 1.59 -1.66 5.74
C HIS A 119 2.73 -0.68 5.52
N TYR A 120 3.73 -1.05 4.73
CA TYR A 120 4.78 -0.18 4.24
C TYR A 120 4.73 -0.07 2.72
N GLY A 121 4.95 1.12 2.18
CA GLY A 121 5.08 1.30 0.74
C GLY A 121 5.96 2.47 0.35
N GLY A 122 6.69 2.34 -0.76
CA GLY A 122 7.52 3.39 -1.34
C GLY A 122 6.99 3.91 -2.66
N SER A 123 7.04 5.23 -2.91
CA SER A 123 6.63 5.84 -4.18
C SER A 123 5.14 5.50 -4.52
N GLN A 124 4.88 4.86 -5.65
CA GLN A 124 3.56 4.31 -5.97
C GLN A 124 3.09 3.28 -4.93
N GLY A 125 4.00 2.46 -4.40
CA GLY A 125 3.67 1.56 -3.28
C GLY A 125 3.22 2.32 -2.04
N GLY A 126 3.74 3.53 -1.82
CA GLY A 126 3.26 4.46 -0.78
C GLY A 126 1.83 4.94 -1.06
N HIS A 127 1.47 5.18 -2.31
CA HIS A 127 0.10 5.46 -2.73
C HIS A 127 -0.83 4.28 -2.44
N ILE A 128 -0.42 3.07 -2.84
CA ILE A 128 -1.15 1.83 -2.55
C ILE A 128 -1.31 1.64 -1.04
N CYS A 129 -0.27 1.90 -0.25
CA CYS A 129 -0.29 1.82 1.20
C CYS A 129 -1.36 2.75 1.81
N LEU A 130 -1.37 4.01 1.40
CA LEU A 130 -2.36 4.99 1.85
C LEU A 130 -3.79 4.62 1.43
N LEU A 131 -4.00 4.25 0.17
CA LEU A 131 -5.31 3.83 -0.34
C LEU A 131 -5.81 2.53 0.31
N SER A 132 -4.92 1.59 0.66
CA SER A 132 -5.30 0.36 1.36
C SER A 132 -6.02 0.63 2.69
N SER A 133 -5.63 1.69 3.41
CA SER A 133 -6.30 2.10 4.65
C SER A 133 -7.68 2.74 4.43
N ILE A 134 -7.98 3.13 3.19
CA ILE A 134 -9.30 3.63 2.79
C ILE A 134 -10.20 2.50 2.30
N TYR A 135 -9.63 1.50 1.59
CA TYR A 135 -10.35 0.34 1.08
C TYR A 135 -10.65 -0.70 2.17
N ALA A 136 -9.79 -0.75 3.19
CA ALA A 136 -9.91 -1.67 4.34
C ALA A 136 -9.65 -0.93 5.67
N PRO A 137 -10.58 -0.03 6.08
CA PRO A 137 -10.34 0.95 7.15
C PRO A 137 -10.17 0.36 8.56
N ASN A 138 -10.60 -0.88 8.81
CA ASN A 138 -10.49 -1.55 10.10
C ASN A 138 -9.28 -2.50 10.18
N THR A 139 -8.47 -2.58 9.12
CA THR A 139 -7.45 -3.62 9.00
C THR A 139 -6.13 -3.25 9.67
N PHE A 140 -5.64 -2.03 9.48
CA PHE A 140 -4.28 -1.66 9.86
C PHE A 140 -4.19 -1.04 11.26
N ALA A 141 -3.16 -1.45 12.02
CA ALA A 141 -2.74 -0.82 13.26
C ALA A 141 -1.94 0.47 13.00
N GLY A 142 -1.29 0.55 11.86
CA GLY A 142 -0.57 1.72 11.38
C GLY A 142 -0.05 1.49 9.97
N ILE A 143 0.19 2.58 9.25
CA ILE A 143 0.71 2.57 7.88
C ILE A 143 1.90 3.49 7.73
N TYR A 144 2.86 3.11 6.88
CA TYR A 144 4.09 3.87 6.66
C TYR A 144 4.37 4.03 5.15
N ALA A 145 4.36 5.25 4.66
CA ALA A 145 4.62 5.56 3.26
C ALA A 145 5.87 6.43 3.07
N SER A 146 6.78 5.97 2.23
CA SER A 146 8.06 6.61 1.91
C SER A 146 7.99 7.27 0.53
N CYS A 147 8.22 8.58 0.46
CA CYS A 147 8.13 9.39 -0.76
C CYS A 147 6.88 9.07 -1.59
N PRO A 148 5.67 9.05 -0.97
CA PRO A 148 4.49 8.54 -1.64
C PRO A 148 3.96 9.47 -2.70
N VAL A 149 3.48 8.91 -3.82
CA VAL A 149 2.44 9.54 -4.62
C VAL A 149 1.19 9.66 -3.74
N THR A 150 0.46 10.76 -3.78
CA THR A 150 -0.75 10.96 -2.97
C THR A 150 -1.99 11.27 -3.81
N HIS A 151 -1.79 11.59 -5.07
CA HIS A 151 -2.81 11.81 -6.11
C HIS A 151 -2.15 11.68 -7.48
N LEU A 152 -2.94 11.62 -8.54
CA LEU A 152 -2.42 11.67 -9.91
C LEU A 152 -2.38 13.13 -10.38
N ASP A 153 -1.18 13.69 -10.47
CA ASP A 153 -0.88 14.92 -11.16
C ASP A 153 -0.72 14.70 -12.68
N GLU A 154 -0.44 15.75 -13.46
CA GLU A 154 -0.28 15.67 -14.92
C GLU A 154 0.82 14.68 -15.32
N ASP A 155 1.94 14.64 -14.58
CA ASP A 155 3.05 13.72 -14.85
C ASP A 155 2.61 12.26 -14.66
N LYS A 156 1.93 11.95 -13.55
CA LYS A 156 1.47 10.59 -13.24
C LYS A 156 0.36 10.14 -14.19
N ILE A 157 -0.51 11.06 -14.62
CA ILE A 157 -1.49 10.80 -15.69
C ILE A 157 -0.76 10.49 -16.99
N GLY A 158 0.27 11.28 -17.34
CA GLY A 158 1.12 11.02 -18.49
C GLY A 158 1.80 9.66 -18.44
N TRP A 159 2.35 9.27 -17.28
CA TRP A 159 2.96 7.94 -17.08
C TRP A 159 1.95 6.80 -17.20
N ALA A 160 0.73 7.02 -16.76
CA ALA A 160 -0.33 6.02 -16.89
C ALA A 160 -0.78 5.80 -18.36
N GLY A 161 -0.48 6.75 -19.25
CA GLY A 161 -0.78 6.64 -20.67
C GLY A 161 -2.27 6.62 -21.01
N ARG A 162 -3.13 7.16 -20.12
CA ARG A 162 -4.57 7.25 -20.33
C ARG A 162 -5.20 8.42 -19.58
N GLU A 163 -6.37 8.81 -20.03
CA GLU A 163 -7.23 9.76 -19.30
C GLU A 163 -8.00 9.06 -18.17
N PHE A 164 -8.37 9.83 -17.17
CA PHE A 164 -9.15 9.38 -16.02
C PHE A 164 -10.41 10.26 -15.89
N ALA A 165 -11.55 9.62 -15.64
CA ALA A 165 -12.77 10.33 -15.27
C ALA A 165 -12.62 10.94 -13.86
N SER A 166 -13.45 11.95 -13.53
CA SER A 166 -13.41 12.68 -12.24
C SER A 166 -13.47 11.74 -11.03
N HIS A 167 -14.35 10.74 -11.04
CA HIS A 167 -14.46 9.75 -9.97
C HIS A 167 -13.23 8.82 -9.88
N GLU A 168 -12.57 8.55 -11.00
CA GLU A 168 -11.33 7.76 -11.02
C GLU A 168 -10.14 8.54 -10.44
N LEU A 169 -10.10 9.85 -10.68
CA LEU A 169 -9.11 10.73 -10.02
C LEU A 169 -9.42 10.87 -8.54
N ALA A 170 -10.70 11.06 -8.18
CA ALA A 170 -11.13 11.23 -6.80
C ALA A 170 -10.75 10.01 -5.92
N ILE A 171 -10.92 8.76 -6.39
CA ILE A 171 -10.54 7.59 -5.60
C ILE A 171 -9.02 7.49 -5.38
N ARG A 172 -8.22 8.09 -6.26
CA ARG A 172 -6.76 8.13 -6.19
C ARG A 172 -6.22 9.35 -5.45
N ASP A 173 -7.08 10.27 -5.03
CA ASP A 173 -6.69 11.42 -4.21
C ASP A 173 -6.84 11.08 -2.72
N VAL A 174 -5.72 10.74 -2.08
CA VAL A 174 -5.69 10.40 -0.65
C VAL A 174 -6.15 11.57 0.21
N ALA A 175 -5.85 12.81 -0.19
CA ALA A 175 -6.24 14.00 0.57
C ALA A 175 -7.76 14.23 0.54
N PHE A 176 -8.43 13.85 -0.56
CA PHE A 176 -9.90 13.86 -0.67
C PHE A 176 -10.54 12.88 0.33
N HIS A 177 -9.85 11.79 0.67
CA HIS A 177 -10.31 10.76 1.59
C HIS A 177 -9.65 10.81 2.98
N ALA A 178 -8.96 11.90 3.34
CA ALA A 178 -8.20 12.00 4.59
C ALA A 178 -9.01 11.63 5.84
N GLU A 179 -10.28 12.00 5.90
CA GLU A 179 -11.17 11.70 7.03
C GLU A 179 -11.44 10.20 7.21
N ARG A 180 -11.27 9.39 6.15
CA ARG A 180 -11.56 7.95 6.17
C ARG A 180 -10.44 7.10 6.74
N ILE A 181 -9.23 7.64 6.83
CA ILE A 181 -8.09 6.91 7.38
C ILE A 181 -8.24 6.85 8.90
N SER A 182 -8.34 5.67 9.46
CA SER A 182 -8.62 5.43 10.88
C SER A 182 -7.37 5.10 11.71
N CYS A 183 -6.29 4.64 11.07
CA CYS A 183 -5.05 4.25 11.75
C CYS A 183 -4.00 5.38 11.77
N PRO A 184 -3.01 5.32 12.69
CA PRO A 184 -1.84 6.18 12.67
C PRO A 184 -1.08 6.10 11.34
N ILE A 185 -0.58 7.26 10.87
CA ILE A 185 0.09 7.41 9.57
C ILE A 185 1.52 7.87 9.80
N PHE A 186 2.47 7.15 9.21
CA PHE A 186 3.88 7.50 9.19
C PHE A 186 4.27 7.87 7.76
N LEU A 187 4.88 9.04 7.61
CA LEU A 187 5.30 9.56 6.31
C LEU A 187 6.76 9.99 6.37
N GLU A 188 7.47 9.78 5.28
CA GLU A 188 8.78 10.38 5.07
C GLU A 188 8.94 10.86 3.63
N HIS A 189 9.77 11.89 3.43
CA HIS A 189 10.04 12.43 2.10
C HIS A 189 11.35 13.20 2.06
N GLY A 190 12.09 13.06 0.96
CA GLY A 190 13.23 13.90 0.66
C GLY A 190 12.80 15.27 0.11
N THR A 191 13.34 16.37 0.62
CA THR A 191 12.93 17.72 0.16
C THR A 191 13.45 18.06 -1.24
N GLY A 192 14.44 17.30 -1.74
CA GLY A 192 14.99 17.40 -3.09
C GLY A 192 14.35 16.43 -4.10
N ASP A 193 13.30 15.70 -3.73
CA ASP A 193 12.64 14.73 -4.60
C ASP A 193 12.01 15.41 -5.83
N THR A 194 12.57 15.13 -7.01
CA THR A 194 12.08 15.63 -8.31
C THR A 194 11.14 14.64 -9.03
N THR A 195 11.07 13.39 -8.56
CA THR A 195 10.19 12.34 -9.11
C THR A 195 8.78 12.45 -8.57
N VAL A 196 8.69 12.67 -7.25
CA VAL A 196 7.43 12.94 -6.54
C VAL A 196 7.66 14.17 -5.68
N ASN A 197 7.14 15.31 -6.11
CA ASN A 197 7.39 16.58 -5.43
C ASN A 197 6.82 16.56 -4.01
N TYR A 198 7.69 16.73 -2.98
CA TYR A 198 7.29 16.60 -1.58
C TYR A 198 6.27 17.66 -1.15
N GLU A 199 6.29 18.87 -1.76
CA GLU A 199 5.37 19.94 -1.38
C GLU A 199 3.94 19.66 -1.84
N SER A 200 3.77 19.24 -3.11
CA SER A 200 2.46 18.93 -3.69
C SER A 200 1.89 17.60 -3.20
N HIS A 201 2.74 16.65 -2.83
CA HIS A 201 2.31 15.33 -2.35
C HIS A 201 2.30 15.26 -0.81
N THR A 202 3.41 14.89 -0.18
CA THR A 202 3.42 14.59 1.27
C THR A 202 3.08 15.80 2.13
N LYS A 203 3.63 16.98 1.85
CA LYS A 203 3.39 18.19 2.65
C LYS A 203 1.92 18.65 2.56
N ALA A 204 1.35 18.62 1.35
CA ALA A 204 -0.06 18.92 1.14
C ALA A 204 -0.98 17.91 1.85
N LEU A 205 -0.68 16.60 1.73
CA LEU A 205 -1.42 15.54 2.41
C LEU A 205 -1.35 15.70 3.94
N VAL A 206 -0.16 15.95 4.52
CA VAL A 206 0.02 16.16 5.97
C VAL A 206 -0.86 17.30 6.48
N SER A 207 -0.96 18.40 5.72
CA SER A 207 -1.85 19.51 6.06
C SER A 207 -3.31 19.08 6.14
N LYS A 208 -3.79 18.30 5.17
CA LYS A 208 -5.17 17.76 5.13
C LYS A 208 -5.43 16.76 6.25
N LEU A 209 -4.50 15.83 6.50
CA LEU A 209 -4.61 14.84 7.58
C LEU A 209 -4.69 15.50 8.95
N ARG A 210 -3.86 16.51 9.21
CA ARG A 210 -3.89 17.26 10.46
C ARG A 210 -5.19 18.06 10.63
N ALA A 211 -5.66 18.69 9.56
CA ALA A 211 -6.95 19.39 9.58
C ALA A 211 -8.13 18.43 9.86
N ALA A 212 -8.04 17.17 9.39
CA ALA A 212 -8.99 16.11 9.69
C ALA A 212 -8.77 15.42 11.07
N GLY A 213 -7.88 15.94 11.90
CA GLY A 213 -7.60 15.42 13.25
C GLY A 213 -6.89 14.06 13.26
N LYS A 214 -6.19 13.67 12.19
CA LYS A 214 -5.52 12.37 12.09
C LYS A 214 -4.17 12.37 12.79
N GLN A 215 -3.81 11.23 13.39
CA GLN A 215 -2.47 11.00 13.91
C GLN A 215 -1.50 10.81 12.76
N VAL A 216 -0.64 11.80 12.53
CA VAL A 216 0.38 11.75 11.48
C VAL A 216 1.74 12.13 12.04
N LEU A 217 2.70 11.22 11.90
CA LEU A 217 4.12 11.47 12.11
C LEU A 217 4.77 11.61 10.75
N VAL A 218 5.48 12.73 10.54
CA VAL A 218 6.18 12.95 9.27
C VAL A 218 7.64 13.31 9.54
N ARG A 219 8.54 12.79 8.71
CA ARG A 219 9.96 13.15 8.67
C ARG A 219 10.33 13.63 7.27
N TYR A 220 10.92 14.82 7.21
CA TYR A 220 11.51 15.34 5.98
C TYR A 220 13.03 15.21 6.06
N TYR A 221 13.65 14.78 4.95
CA TYR A 221 15.09 14.66 4.82
C TYR A 221 15.59 15.79 3.89
N ASP A 222 16.29 16.75 4.47
CA ASP A 222 16.75 17.93 3.75
C ASP A 222 17.74 17.57 2.65
N GLY A 223 17.47 18.03 1.42
CA GLY A 223 18.23 17.69 0.21
C GLY A 223 18.13 16.22 -0.23
N GLY A 224 17.39 15.37 0.48
CA GLY A 224 17.16 13.99 0.05
C GLY A 224 16.32 13.92 -1.21
N GLU A 225 16.73 13.10 -2.16
CA GLU A 225 16.00 12.82 -3.40
C GLU A 225 14.93 11.73 -3.21
N HIS A 226 14.39 11.15 -4.29
CA HIS A 226 13.34 10.13 -4.26
C HIS A 226 13.73 8.84 -3.50
N ASN A 227 15.01 8.51 -3.48
CA ASN A 227 15.59 7.42 -2.69
C ASN A 227 16.05 7.83 -1.28
N LEU A 228 15.84 9.10 -0.90
CA LEU A 228 16.29 9.80 0.31
C LEU A 228 17.79 10.15 0.35
N GLU A 229 18.60 9.62 -0.56
CA GLU A 229 20.01 10.02 -0.66
C GLU A 229 20.12 11.47 -1.18
N PRO A 230 21.18 12.20 -0.82
CA PRO A 230 22.28 11.78 0.05
C PRO A 230 22.01 11.92 1.55
N ALA A 231 20.81 12.33 1.96
CA ALA A 231 20.52 12.61 3.38
C ALA A 231 20.48 11.33 4.25
N THR A 232 19.95 10.24 3.70
CA THR A 232 19.89 8.91 4.33
C THR A 232 19.53 7.86 3.26
N THR A 233 19.48 6.57 3.63
CA THR A 233 18.94 5.52 2.78
C THR A 233 17.52 5.14 3.23
N LYS A 234 16.71 4.57 2.33
CA LYS A 234 15.36 4.08 2.69
C LYS A 234 15.38 2.98 3.76
N LEU A 235 16.45 2.20 3.85
CA LEU A 235 16.59 1.18 4.88
C LEU A 235 16.88 1.81 6.26
N GLU A 236 17.80 2.77 6.33
CA GLU A 236 18.10 3.49 7.58
C GLU A 236 16.89 4.29 8.06
N ALA A 237 16.19 4.95 7.14
CA ALA A 237 14.95 5.68 7.45
C ALA A 237 13.87 4.74 8.00
N PHE A 238 13.68 3.57 7.38
CA PHE A 238 12.78 2.53 7.87
C PHE A 238 13.16 2.08 9.29
N ARG A 239 14.43 1.75 9.53
CA ARG A 239 14.94 1.35 10.85
C ARG A 239 14.74 2.41 11.91
N ALA A 240 14.76 3.70 11.54
CA ALA A 240 14.54 4.80 12.46
C ALA A 240 13.06 5.03 12.82
N LEU A 241 12.12 4.68 11.94
CA LEU A 241 10.68 4.91 12.14
C LEU A 241 9.90 3.65 12.50
N ALA A 242 10.36 2.47 12.07
CA ALA A 242 9.70 1.19 12.36
C ALA A 242 9.44 0.93 13.84
N PRO A 243 10.36 1.22 14.80
CA PRO A 243 10.05 1.04 16.22
C PRO A 243 8.79 1.79 16.67
N LYS A 244 8.59 3.03 16.22
CA LYS A 244 7.40 3.82 16.55
C LYS A 244 6.13 3.30 15.88
N LEU A 245 6.25 2.78 14.65
CA LEU A 245 5.13 2.11 14.00
C LEU A 245 4.71 0.87 14.78
N MET A 246 5.67 0.10 15.30
CA MET A 246 5.40 -1.12 16.08
C MET A 246 4.81 -0.85 17.47
N GLU A 247 4.89 0.38 17.99
CA GLU A 247 4.17 0.80 19.20
C GLU A 247 2.67 0.98 18.94
N CYS A 248 2.26 1.12 17.67
CA CYS A 248 0.85 1.20 17.30
C CYS A 248 0.22 -0.20 17.36
N GLY A 249 -0.93 -0.28 18.01
CA GLY A 249 -1.76 -1.48 18.08
C GLY A 249 -3.23 -1.11 18.02
N LYS A 250 -4.07 -2.05 17.62
CA LYS A 250 -5.52 -1.90 17.72
C LYS A 250 -6.02 -2.51 19.04
N ASP A 251 -7.09 -1.93 19.60
CA ASP A 251 -7.75 -2.46 20.80
C ASP A 251 -8.41 -3.83 20.56
N ASN A 252 -8.67 -4.16 19.30
CA ASN A 252 -9.26 -5.44 18.88
C ASN A 252 -8.41 -6.12 17.80
N LYS A 253 -8.72 -7.38 17.51
CA LYS A 253 -8.05 -8.18 16.48
C LYS A 253 -8.80 -8.23 15.15
N ASP A 254 -9.91 -7.50 15.04
CA ASP A 254 -10.75 -7.50 13.87
C ASP A 254 -10.04 -6.83 12.67
N HIS A 255 -10.33 -7.31 11.49
CA HIS A 255 -9.91 -6.73 10.22
C HIS A 255 -11.03 -6.91 9.18
N ASP A 256 -11.05 -6.07 8.17
CA ASP A 256 -12.15 -6.02 7.19
C ASP A 256 -12.46 -7.36 6.53
N PHE A 257 -11.46 -8.20 6.31
CA PHE A 257 -11.65 -9.52 5.70
C PHE A 257 -12.36 -10.52 6.63
N ALA A 258 -12.13 -10.45 7.95
CA ALA A 258 -12.81 -11.29 8.94
C ALA A 258 -14.21 -10.75 9.27
N LEU A 259 -14.37 -9.43 9.25
CA LEU A 259 -15.65 -8.76 9.45
C LEU A 259 -16.56 -8.81 8.21
N GLU A 260 -16.04 -9.30 7.07
CA GLU A 260 -16.74 -9.26 5.77
C GLU A 260 -17.28 -7.86 5.45
N SER A 261 -16.47 -6.84 5.75
CA SER A 261 -16.87 -5.44 5.68
C SER A 261 -17.34 -5.03 4.28
N LYS A 262 -18.35 -4.17 4.24
CA LYS A 262 -18.84 -3.51 3.02
C LYS A 262 -18.50 -2.04 3.10
N VAL A 263 -17.52 -1.60 2.30
CA VAL A 263 -16.99 -0.25 2.36
C VAL A 263 -17.52 0.56 1.18
N LEU A 264 -18.15 1.70 1.46
CA LEU A 264 -18.61 2.67 0.48
C LEU A 264 -17.69 3.87 0.50
N ILE A 265 -17.05 4.20 -0.63
CA ILE A 265 -16.10 5.31 -0.78
C ILE A 265 -16.66 6.29 -1.79
N PRO A 266 -17.28 7.41 -1.35
CA PRO A 266 -17.79 8.44 -2.25
C PRO A 266 -16.65 9.10 -3.05
N CYS A 267 -16.81 9.22 -4.36
CA CYS A 267 -15.85 9.78 -5.30
C CYS A 267 -16.54 10.80 -6.23
N GLY A 268 -17.22 11.78 -5.64
CA GLY A 268 -18.00 12.75 -6.37
C GLY A 268 -19.33 12.16 -6.86
N GLU A 269 -19.49 12.05 -8.17
CA GLU A 269 -20.73 11.55 -8.80
C GLU A 269 -20.94 10.04 -8.66
N LYS A 270 -19.90 9.29 -8.31
CA LYS A 270 -19.95 7.85 -8.09
C LYS A 270 -19.43 7.47 -6.73
N THR A 271 -19.82 6.29 -6.29
CA THR A 271 -19.31 5.67 -5.07
C THR A 271 -18.61 4.37 -5.45
N LEU A 272 -17.39 4.17 -4.95
CA LEU A 272 -16.74 2.87 -5.04
C LEU A 272 -17.25 1.99 -3.92
N PHE A 273 -17.71 0.80 -4.26
CA PHE A 273 -18.13 -0.23 -3.32
C PHE A 273 -17.10 -1.35 -3.28
N VAL A 274 -16.59 -1.64 -2.08
CA VAL A 274 -15.67 -2.75 -1.80
C VAL A 274 -16.40 -3.73 -0.88
N ASP A 275 -16.57 -4.97 -1.32
CA ASP A 275 -17.31 -6.02 -0.60
C ASP A 275 -16.38 -7.15 -0.16
N TRP A 276 -15.82 -7.03 1.04
CA TRP A 276 -14.89 -8.01 1.59
C TRP A 276 -15.54 -9.35 2.00
N SER A 277 -16.88 -9.48 1.91
CA SER A 277 -17.56 -10.77 2.01
C SER A 277 -17.37 -11.65 0.77
N ARG A 278 -16.88 -11.08 -0.32
CA ARG A 278 -16.64 -11.77 -1.59
C ARG A 278 -15.28 -12.47 -1.61
N GLU A 279 -15.23 -13.54 -2.40
CA GLU A 279 -13.96 -14.16 -2.74
C GLU A 279 -13.07 -13.18 -3.53
N GLN A 280 -11.76 -13.31 -3.38
CA GLN A 280 -10.81 -12.41 -4.05
C GLN A 280 -10.81 -12.49 -5.59
N THR A 281 -11.40 -13.55 -6.15
CA THR A 281 -11.58 -13.73 -7.60
C THR A 281 -12.92 -13.21 -8.12
N ASP A 282 -13.84 -12.81 -7.22
CA ASP A 282 -15.16 -12.31 -7.61
C ASP A 282 -15.06 -10.87 -8.11
N ILE A 283 -15.44 -10.63 -9.36
CA ILE A 283 -15.48 -9.31 -9.98
C ILE A 283 -16.40 -8.32 -9.23
N GLN A 284 -17.36 -8.80 -8.44
CA GLN A 284 -18.24 -7.99 -7.64
C GLN A 284 -17.60 -7.49 -6.33
N LEU A 285 -16.38 -7.95 -5.99
CA LEU A 285 -15.62 -7.47 -4.84
C LEU A 285 -15.39 -5.95 -4.93
N LEU A 286 -15.11 -5.45 -6.13
CA LEU A 286 -14.84 -4.03 -6.37
C LEU A 286 -15.71 -3.53 -7.55
N ARG A 287 -16.62 -2.58 -7.29
CA ARG A 287 -17.48 -2.01 -8.33
C ARG A 287 -17.88 -0.58 -8.06
N TRP A 288 -18.15 0.16 -9.10
CA TRP A 288 -18.79 1.48 -9.04
C TRP A 288 -20.31 1.36 -8.89
N VAL A 289 -20.88 2.18 -8.02
CA VAL A 289 -22.32 2.32 -7.78
C VAL A 289 -22.74 3.78 -7.82
#